data_35c346161a543a1495bea2ba4e738b5a
#
_entry.id   35c346161a543a1495bea2ba4e738b5a
#
_cell.length_a   1.000
_cell.length_b   1.000
_cell.length_c   1.000
_cell.angle_alpha   90.00
_cell.angle_beta   90.00
_cell.angle_gamma   90.00
#
_symmetry.space_group_name_H-M   'P 1'
#
loop_
_entity.id
_entity.type
_entity.pdbx_description
1 polymer ?
#
loop_
_entity_poly.entity_id
_entity_poly.type
_entity_poly.pdbx_seq_one_letter_code
_entity_poly.pdbx_strand_id
1 'polypeptide(L)'
;MSDVARLAKVSVKTVSRVVNDEPNVRPETRQRVDDAISRLGFLRNDGASQLRRGRTDTVGLVVEDLGNPFYSTLAGAVERVARQHGHLLMTGSGEGYADRERILTSAFLSRRVSGLLVVPTDSDHAWISHADAAGTPIVFLDRPAHGVRADTFLADNEGGIRTAVEHLAAHGHRRIGFLGDDASFWTAARRLDGFRTATAALGLLDDLVAVRRPG
;
A
#
# COMPACT_ATOMS: atom_id res chain seq x y z
N MET A 1 -25.16 21.43 -2.02
CA MET A 1 -26.10 21.02 -3.07
C MET A 1 -27.30 21.97 -3.19
N SER A 2 -27.97 22.38 -2.13
CA SER A 2 -29.15 23.27 -2.17
C SER A 2 -28.87 24.61 -2.87
N ASP A 3 -27.71 25.22 -2.63
CA ASP A 3 -27.35 26.50 -3.24
C ASP A 3 -27.03 26.34 -4.72
N VAL A 4 -26.35 25.23 -5.11
CA VAL A 4 -26.14 24.86 -6.52
C VAL A 4 -27.49 24.68 -7.23
N ALA A 5 -28.41 23.96 -6.63
CA ALA A 5 -29.75 23.72 -7.19
C ALA A 5 -30.50 25.03 -7.41
N ARG A 6 -30.41 25.95 -6.44
CA ARG A 6 -31.04 27.29 -6.52
C ARG A 6 -30.42 28.12 -7.65
N LEU A 7 -29.09 28.17 -7.73
CA LEU A 7 -28.37 28.94 -8.74
C LEU A 7 -28.60 28.37 -10.15
N ALA A 8 -28.56 27.06 -10.31
CA ALA A 8 -28.79 26.35 -11.58
C ALA A 8 -30.29 26.27 -11.97
N LYS A 9 -31.22 26.68 -11.10
CA LYS A 9 -32.69 26.59 -11.26
C LYS A 9 -33.14 25.14 -11.56
N VAL A 10 -32.65 24.19 -10.81
CA VAL A 10 -32.99 22.75 -10.90
C VAL A 10 -33.27 22.15 -9.54
N SER A 11 -33.79 20.93 -9.51
CA SER A 11 -33.96 20.20 -8.24
C SER A 11 -32.62 19.73 -7.66
N VAL A 12 -32.54 19.56 -6.33
CA VAL A 12 -31.36 18.95 -5.66
C VAL A 12 -31.08 17.54 -6.22
N LYS A 13 -32.12 16.80 -6.61
CA LYS A 13 -32.00 15.49 -7.26
C LYS A 13 -31.30 15.60 -8.61
N THR A 14 -31.58 16.65 -9.39
CA THR A 14 -30.93 16.92 -10.68
C THR A 14 -29.45 17.26 -10.47
N VAL A 15 -29.12 18.09 -9.47
CA VAL A 15 -27.74 18.38 -9.11
C VAL A 15 -27.01 17.07 -8.72
N SER A 16 -27.62 16.24 -7.89
CA SER A 16 -27.06 14.93 -7.50
C SER A 16 -26.77 14.04 -8.72
N ARG A 17 -27.66 14.02 -9.71
CA ARG A 17 -27.47 13.22 -10.94
C ARG A 17 -26.31 13.74 -11.79
N VAL A 18 -26.17 15.06 -11.92
CA VAL A 18 -25.04 15.66 -12.64
C VAL A 18 -23.73 15.38 -11.92
N VAL A 19 -23.69 15.61 -10.62
CA VAL A 19 -22.48 15.40 -9.77
C VAL A 19 -22.06 13.93 -9.73
N ASN A 20 -23.00 12.98 -9.89
CA ASN A 20 -22.73 11.54 -9.94
C ASN A 20 -22.51 11.01 -11.38
N ASP A 21 -22.46 11.91 -12.36
CA ASP A 21 -22.33 11.58 -13.79
C ASP A 21 -23.37 10.55 -14.27
N GLU A 22 -24.59 10.61 -13.70
CA GLU A 22 -25.67 9.71 -14.09
C GLU A 22 -26.10 9.98 -15.54
N PRO A 23 -26.45 8.93 -16.29
CA PRO A 23 -27.02 9.08 -17.63
C PRO A 23 -28.39 9.77 -17.58
N ASN A 24 -28.85 10.28 -18.71
CA ASN A 24 -30.16 10.90 -18.89
C ASN A 24 -30.35 12.28 -18.23
N VAL A 25 -29.29 13.08 -18.12
CA VAL A 25 -29.38 14.51 -17.85
C VAL A 25 -29.11 15.26 -19.17
N ARG A 26 -30.02 16.17 -19.55
CA ARG A 26 -29.88 16.97 -20.79
C ARG A 26 -28.58 17.79 -20.73
N PRO A 27 -27.82 17.90 -21.84
CA PRO A 27 -26.53 18.63 -21.87
C PRO A 27 -26.64 20.06 -21.34
N GLU A 28 -27.68 20.80 -21.71
CA GLU A 28 -27.93 22.18 -21.25
C GLU A 28 -28.17 22.26 -19.74
N THR A 29 -28.79 21.23 -19.17
CA THR A 29 -29.01 21.16 -17.71
C THR A 29 -27.73 20.83 -16.98
N ARG A 30 -26.91 19.93 -17.55
CA ARG A 30 -25.56 19.62 -17.04
C ARG A 30 -24.71 20.87 -17.01
N GLN A 31 -24.63 21.61 -18.12
CA GLN A 31 -23.83 22.84 -18.21
C GLN A 31 -24.23 23.87 -17.15
N ARG A 32 -25.53 24.12 -16.96
CA ARG A 32 -26.01 25.06 -15.93
C ARG A 32 -25.62 24.64 -14.52
N VAL A 33 -25.61 23.36 -14.23
CA VAL A 33 -25.20 22.83 -12.92
C VAL A 33 -23.69 22.97 -12.75
N ASP A 34 -22.89 22.66 -13.77
CA ASP A 34 -21.43 22.77 -13.75
C ASP A 34 -20.99 24.24 -13.58
N ASP A 35 -21.66 25.17 -14.27
CA ASP A 35 -21.44 26.61 -14.09
C ASP A 35 -21.76 27.08 -12.67
N ALA A 36 -22.85 26.56 -12.09
CA ALA A 36 -23.24 26.90 -10.71
C ALA A 36 -22.25 26.31 -9.68
N ILE A 37 -21.76 25.08 -9.90
CA ILE A 37 -20.71 24.44 -9.10
C ILE A 37 -19.45 25.30 -9.11
N SER A 38 -18.99 25.70 -10.30
CA SER A 38 -17.78 26.52 -10.48
C SER A 38 -17.89 27.88 -9.80
N ARG A 39 -19.04 28.57 -9.96
CA ARG A 39 -19.28 29.89 -9.36
C ARG A 39 -19.35 29.87 -7.84
N LEU A 40 -19.87 28.78 -7.26
CA LEU A 40 -20.02 28.64 -5.80
C LEU A 40 -18.80 27.98 -5.15
N GLY A 41 -17.80 27.55 -5.93
CA GLY A 41 -16.69 26.76 -5.40
C GLY A 41 -17.18 25.49 -4.70
N PHE A 42 -18.31 24.91 -5.17
CA PHE A 42 -18.92 23.76 -4.52
C PHE A 42 -18.04 22.53 -4.69
N LEU A 43 -17.46 22.09 -3.57
CA LEU A 43 -16.77 20.82 -3.51
C LEU A 43 -17.79 19.73 -3.12
N ARG A 44 -17.81 18.65 -3.87
CA ARG A 44 -18.61 17.48 -3.56
C ARG A 44 -18.19 16.96 -2.20
N ASN A 45 -19.11 16.91 -1.26
CA ASN A 45 -18.90 16.18 -0.02
C ASN A 45 -19.26 14.71 -0.26
N ASP A 46 -18.22 13.90 -0.53
CA ASP A 46 -18.38 12.47 -0.82
C ASP A 46 -18.86 11.67 0.40
N GLY A 47 -18.82 12.25 1.60
CA GLY A 47 -19.20 11.58 2.85
C GLY A 47 -20.59 10.96 2.84
N ALA A 48 -21.58 11.63 2.22
CA ALA A 48 -22.95 11.09 2.11
C ALA A 48 -23.06 9.93 1.09
N SER A 49 -22.21 9.93 0.05
CA SER A 49 -22.10 8.85 -0.92
C SER A 49 -21.33 7.66 -0.34
N GLN A 50 -20.25 7.94 0.37
CA GLN A 50 -19.43 6.98 1.10
C GLN A 50 -20.21 6.29 2.21
N LEU A 51 -21.07 7.03 2.93
CA LEU A 51 -21.96 6.44 3.95
C LEU A 51 -22.91 5.40 3.36
N ARG A 52 -23.42 5.63 2.14
CA ARG A 52 -24.30 4.68 1.44
C ARG A 52 -23.56 3.48 0.89
N ARG A 53 -22.30 3.65 0.45
CA ARG A 53 -21.46 2.58 -0.09
C ARG A 53 -20.73 1.80 1.02
N GLY A 54 -20.68 2.32 2.25
CA GLY A 54 -20.02 1.71 3.39
C GLY A 54 -18.48 1.84 3.37
N ARG A 55 -17.88 2.39 2.31
CA ARG A 55 -16.43 2.56 2.14
C ARG A 55 -16.09 3.80 1.32
N THR A 56 -14.85 4.28 1.46
CA THR A 56 -14.31 5.43 0.72
C THR A 56 -13.66 4.97 -0.59
N ASP A 57 -13.43 5.90 -1.53
CA ASP A 57 -12.61 5.64 -2.72
C ASP A 57 -11.13 5.88 -2.40
N THR A 58 -10.65 5.30 -1.29
CA THR A 58 -9.26 5.46 -0.80
C THR A 58 -8.68 4.09 -0.46
N VAL A 59 -7.48 3.82 -0.95
CA VAL A 59 -6.67 2.66 -0.58
C VAL A 59 -5.66 3.11 0.48
N GLY A 60 -5.50 2.33 1.55
CA GLY A 60 -4.46 2.54 2.55
C GLY A 60 -3.18 1.78 2.21
N LEU A 61 -2.03 2.35 2.50
CA LEU A 61 -0.72 1.69 2.44
C LEU A 61 0.06 2.02 3.71
N VAL A 62 0.37 1.01 4.49
CA VAL A 62 1.27 1.11 5.65
C VAL A 62 2.61 0.50 5.26
N VAL A 63 3.67 1.27 5.39
CA VAL A 63 5.05 0.82 5.12
C VAL A 63 5.94 1.04 6.33
N GLU A 64 7.12 0.43 6.31
CA GLU A 64 8.09 0.60 7.37
C GLU A 64 8.62 2.04 7.43
N ASP A 65 9.22 2.54 6.32
CA ASP A 65 9.81 3.86 6.26
C ASP A 65 9.67 4.48 4.86
N LEU A 66 8.93 5.56 4.75
CA LEU A 66 8.77 6.30 3.49
C LEU A 66 10.07 7.00 3.04
N GLY A 67 11.04 7.18 3.91
CA GLY A 67 12.38 7.67 3.58
C GLY A 67 13.22 6.63 2.84
N ASN A 68 12.89 5.35 2.96
CA ASN A 68 13.56 4.29 2.22
C ASN A 68 13.12 4.30 0.74
N PRO A 69 14.06 4.41 -0.24
CA PRO A 69 13.73 4.46 -1.67
C PRO A 69 12.91 3.27 -2.17
N PHE A 70 13.03 2.11 -1.56
CA PHE A 70 12.22 0.94 -1.91
C PHE A 70 10.73 1.20 -1.63
N TYR A 71 10.39 1.65 -0.42
CA TYR A 71 8.99 1.88 -0.05
C TYR A 71 8.40 3.12 -0.72
N SER A 72 9.19 4.14 -0.97
CA SER A 72 8.72 5.31 -1.74
C SER A 72 8.43 4.94 -3.21
N THR A 73 9.25 4.08 -3.81
CA THR A 73 8.99 3.54 -5.16
C THR A 73 7.75 2.66 -5.18
N LEU A 74 7.58 1.79 -4.19
CA LEU A 74 6.40 0.95 -4.01
C LEU A 74 5.14 1.82 -3.87
N ALA A 75 5.17 2.84 -3.01
CA ALA A 75 4.05 3.77 -2.83
C ALA A 75 3.68 4.48 -4.14
N GLY A 76 4.66 4.94 -4.92
CA GLY A 76 4.42 5.53 -6.24
C GLY A 76 3.82 4.56 -7.26
N ALA A 77 4.19 3.28 -7.20
CA ALA A 77 3.59 2.24 -8.05
C ALA A 77 2.12 1.97 -7.66
N VAL A 78 1.85 1.84 -6.37
CA VAL A 78 0.50 1.65 -5.83
C VAL A 78 -0.39 2.86 -6.15
N GLU A 79 0.11 4.10 -5.95
CA GLU A 79 -0.61 5.34 -6.28
C GLU A 79 -1.04 5.38 -7.74
N ARG A 80 -0.14 5.03 -8.64
CA ARG A 80 -0.43 5.03 -10.09
C ARG A 80 -1.57 4.08 -10.43
N VAL A 81 -1.55 2.86 -9.87
CA VAL A 81 -2.62 1.87 -10.09
C VAL A 81 -3.92 2.33 -9.41
N ALA A 82 -3.87 2.79 -8.17
CA ALA A 82 -5.05 3.30 -7.46
C ALA A 82 -5.75 4.42 -8.24
N ARG A 83 -4.98 5.39 -8.73
CA ARG A 83 -5.48 6.50 -9.55
C ARG A 83 -6.13 6.05 -10.86
N GLN A 84 -5.55 5.05 -11.55
CA GLN A 84 -6.15 4.48 -12.76
C GLN A 84 -7.55 3.88 -12.50
N HIS A 85 -7.80 3.42 -11.27
CA HIS A 85 -9.08 2.86 -10.85
C HIS A 85 -9.96 3.86 -10.07
N GLY A 86 -9.63 5.15 -10.08
CA GLY A 86 -10.41 6.20 -9.42
C GLY A 86 -10.26 6.23 -7.90
N HIS A 87 -9.20 5.63 -7.35
CA HIS A 87 -8.90 5.64 -5.93
C HIS A 87 -7.78 6.63 -5.57
N LEU A 88 -7.86 7.20 -4.40
CA LEU A 88 -6.76 7.92 -3.75
C LEU A 88 -5.91 6.94 -2.93
N LEU A 89 -4.61 7.23 -2.82
CA LEU A 89 -3.72 6.51 -1.92
C LEU A 89 -3.52 7.33 -0.64
N MET A 90 -3.71 6.68 0.51
CA MET A 90 -3.32 7.19 1.82
C MET A 90 -2.16 6.35 2.34
N THR A 91 -1.03 6.98 2.67
CA THR A 91 0.17 6.29 3.14
C THR A 91 0.46 6.62 4.60
N GLY A 92 1.05 5.66 5.32
CA GLY A 92 1.56 5.83 6.66
C GLY A 92 2.89 5.09 6.84
N SER A 93 3.80 5.68 7.63
CA SER A 93 5.10 5.11 7.97
C SER A 93 5.10 4.62 9.43
N GLY A 94 5.30 3.31 9.62
CA GLY A 94 5.36 2.67 10.94
C GLY A 94 6.74 2.75 11.61
N GLU A 95 7.78 3.17 10.86
CA GLU A 95 9.17 3.26 11.30
C GLU A 95 9.70 1.96 11.94
N GLY A 96 9.19 0.80 11.49
CA GLY A 96 9.56 -0.51 12.01
C GLY A 96 8.96 -0.86 13.38
N TYR A 97 8.10 -0.01 13.95
CA TYR A 97 7.47 -0.24 15.26
C TYR A 97 6.08 -0.87 15.10
N ALA A 98 5.87 -2.03 15.72
CA ALA A 98 4.61 -2.77 15.68
C ALA A 98 3.42 -1.95 16.20
N ASP A 99 3.62 -1.16 17.25
CA ASP A 99 2.57 -0.32 17.81
C ASP A 99 2.15 0.79 16.84
N ARG A 100 3.09 1.40 16.12
CA ARG A 100 2.80 2.40 15.10
C ARG A 100 2.07 1.81 13.90
N GLU A 101 2.51 0.65 13.43
CA GLU A 101 1.81 -0.09 12.38
C GLU A 101 0.36 -0.36 12.79
N ARG A 102 0.13 -0.85 14.01
CA ARG A 102 -1.20 -1.12 14.54
C ARG A 102 -2.06 0.14 14.61
N ILE A 103 -1.52 1.26 15.08
CA ILE A 103 -2.21 2.56 15.14
C ILE A 103 -2.61 3.02 13.73
N LEU A 104 -1.69 2.99 12.77
CA LEU A 104 -1.94 3.41 11.39
C LEU A 104 -2.99 2.53 10.71
N THR A 105 -2.82 1.21 10.82
CA THR A 105 -3.75 0.23 10.28
C THR A 105 -5.16 0.45 10.84
N SER A 106 -5.29 0.56 12.17
CA SER A 106 -6.57 0.83 12.82
C SER A 106 -7.18 2.18 12.40
N ALA A 107 -6.33 3.20 12.22
CA ALA A 107 -6.78 4.51 11.74
C ALA A 107 -7.28 4.48 10.29
N PHE A 108 -6.69 3.67 9.42
CA PHE A 108 -7.15 3.51 8.04
C PHE A 108 -8.45 2.70 7.98
N LEU A 109 -8.55 1.63 8.74
CA LEU A 109 -9.77 0.84 8.86
C LEU A 109 -10.95 1.65 9.39
N SER A 110 -10.73 2.47 10.42
CA SER A 110 -11.76 3.36 10.96
C SER A 110 -12.24 4.42 9.95
N ARG A 111 -11.38 4.79 9.00
CA ARG A 111 -11.72 5.68 7.87
C ARG A 111 -12.39 4.94 6.71
N ARG A 112 -12.63 3.62 6.85
CA ARG A 112 -13.29 2.78 5.87
C ARG A 112 -12.62 2.84 4.50
N VAL A 113 -11.29 2.70 4.47
CA VAL A 113 -10.57 2.55 3.20
C VAL A 113 -11.14 1.37 2.41
N SER A 114 -11.11 1.45 1.09
CA SER A 114 -11.65 0.42 0.18
C SER A 114 -10.79 -0.85 0.16
N GLY A 115 -9.54 -0.73 0.56
CA GLY A 115 -8.57 -1.81 0.72
C GLY A 115 -7.35 -1.32 1.46
N LEU A 116 -6.60 -2.24 2.06
CA LEU A 116 -5.41 -1.94 2.84
C LEU A 116 -4.24 -2.81 2.39
N LEU A 117 -3.12 -2.17 2.09
CA LEU A 117 -1.83 -2.80 1.83
C LEU A 117 -0.94 -2.55 3.04
N VAL A 118 -0.28 -3.60 3.55
CA VAL A 118 0.57 -3.50 4.74
C VAL A 118 1.90 -4.19 4.47
N VAL A 119 3.00 -3.49 4.71
CA VAL A 119 4.32 -4.10 4.88
C VAL A 119 4.44 -4.42 6.37
N PRO A 120 4.29 -5.70 6.78
CA PRO A 120 4.16 -6.03 8.18
C PRO A 120 5.49 -5.92 8.91
N THR A 121 5.45 -5.49 10.17
CA THR A 121 6.53 -5.74 11.13
C THR A 121 6.56 -7.22 11.49
N ASP A 122 7.65 -7.67 12.13
CA ASP A 122 7.77 -9.07 12.58
C ASP A 122 6.98 -9.31 13.89
N SER A 123 5.67 -9.01 13.85
CA SER A 123 4.76 -9.12 14.99
C SER A 123 3.53 -9.97 14.66
N ASP A 124 2.79 -10.41 15.67
CA ASP A 124 1.54 -11.12 15.48
C ASP A 124 0.45 -10.16 14.98
N HIS A 125 -0.15 -10.51 13.84
CA HIS A 125 -1.21 -9.75 13.17
C HIS A 125 -2.61 -10.35 13.41
N ALA A 126 -2.79 -11.28 14.34
CA ALA A 126 -4.10 -11.89 14.64
C ALA A 126 -5.19 -10.86 14.97
N TRP A 127 -4.81 -9.70 15.50
CA TRP A 127 -5.71 -8.58 15.78
C TRP A 127 -6.38 -8.00 14.51
N ILE A 128 -5.77 -8.18 13.33
CA ILE A 128 -6.31 -7.74 12.03
C ILE A 128 -7.49 -8.61 11.59
N SER A 129 -7.60 -9.86 12.06
CA SER A 129 -8.70 -10.75 11.70
C SER A 129 -10.08 -10.20 12.05
N HIS A 130 -10.16 -9.33 13.06
CA HIS A 130 -11.40 -8.60 13.38
C HIS A 130 -11.75 -7.52 12.36
N ALA A 131 -10.76 -7.00 11.63
CA ALA A 131 -10.97 -5.99 10.58
C ALA A 131 -11.48 -6.62 9.27
N ASP A 132 -11.06 -7.85 8.98
CA ASP A 132 -11.62 -8.65 7.88
C ASP A 132 -13.11 -8.90 8.07
N ALA A 133 -13.57 -9.07 9.31
CA ALA A 133 -14.99 -9.13 9.65
C ALA A 133 -15.78 -7.87 9.28
N ALA A 134 -15.13 -6.71 9.11
CA ALA A 134 -15.72 -5.47 8.60
C ALA A 134 -15.72 -5.38 7.06
N GLY A 135 -15.16 -6.37 6.35
CA GLY A 135 -15.17 -6.49 4.91
C GLY A 135 -14.17 -5.58 4.16
N THR A 136 -13.13 -5.08 4.82
CA THR A 136 -12.02 -4.37 4.15
C THR A 136 -10.96 -5.39 3.72
N PRO A 137 -10.72 -5.59 2.41
CA PRO A 137 -9.67 -6.50 1.95
C PRO A 137 -8.29 -5.99 2.38
N ILE A 138 -7.48 -6.91 2.89
CA ILE A 138 -6.11 -6.64 3.36
C ILE A 138 -5.14 -7.53 2.59
N VAL A 139 -4.04 -6.94 2.14
CA VAL A 139 -2.96 -7.63 1.44
C VAL A 139 -1.64 -7.24 2.08
N PHE A 140 -0.81 -8.24 2.35
CA PHE A 140 0.54 -8.02 2.87
C PHE A 140 1.57 -7.98 1.74
N LEU A 141 2.57 -7.13 1.91
CA LEU A 141 3.63 -6.89 0.92
C LEU A 141 5.00 -7.07 1.56
N ASP A 142 5.97 -7.54 0.77
CA ASP A 142 7.39 -7.64 1.11
C ASP A 142 7.73 -8.68 2.20
N ARG A 143 6.88 -8.86 3.19
CA ARG A 143 7.07 -9.80 4.31
C ARG A 143 5.79 -10.58 4.58
N PRO A 144 5.87 -11.83 5.05
CA PRO A 144 4.69 -12.57 5.48
C PRO A 144 4.12 -11.97 6.77
N ALA A 145 2.81 -11.98 6.90
CA ALA A 145 2.15 -11.69 8.16
C ALA A 145 2.02 -12.96 9.01
N HIS A 146 2.09 -12.79 10.33
CA HIS A 146 1.90 -13.88 11.29
C HIS A 146 0.50 -13.79 11.92
N GLY A 147 -0.09 -14.93 12.27
CA GLY A 147 -1.37 -14.99 13.01
C GLY A 147 -2.62 -14.64 12.21
N VAL A 148 -2.51 -14.37 10.90
CA VAL A 148 -3.65 -14.00 10.03
C VAL A 148 -3.53 -14.68 8.66
N ARG A 149 -4.69 -15.03 8.07
CA ARG A 149 -4.76 -15.53 6.68
C ARG A 149 -5.15 -14.37 5.77
N ALA A 150 -4.20 -13.94 4.93
CA ALA A 150 -4.43 -12.91 3.92
C ALA A 150 -3.48 -13.14 2.75
N ASP A 151 -3.81 -12.59 1.60
CA ASP A 151 -2.92 -12.62 0.44
C ASP A 151 -1.62 -11.88 0.75
N THR A 152 -0.50 -12.44 0.28
CA THR A 152 0.82 -11.87 0.51
C THR A 152 1.62 -11.88 -0.78
N PHE A 153 2.24 -10.75 -1.11
CA PHE A 153 3.15 -10.61 -2.24
C PHE A 153 4.57 -10.42 -1.73
N LEU A 154 5.45 -11.37 -2.08
CA LEU A 154 6.84 -11.42 -1.64
C LEU A 154 7.78 -11.31 -2.84
N ALA A 155 8.91 -10.63 -2.65
CA ALA A 155 10.03 -10.71 -3.59
C ALA A 155 10.79 -12.03 -3.38
N ASP A 156 11.35 -12.59 -4.47
CA ASP A 156 12.27 -13.74 -4.38
C ASP A 156 13.65 -13.27 -3.87
N ASN A 157 13.73 -13.05 -2.56
CA ASN A 157 14.95 -12.56 -1.89
C ASN A 157 16.11 -13.56 -2.02
N GLU A 158 15.84 -14.86 -1.92
CA GLU A 158 16.86 -15.91 -2.02
C GLU A 158 17.37 -16.02 -3.46
N GLY A 159 16.48 -16.06 -4.45
CA GLY A 159 16.84 -16.13 -5.86
C GLY A 159 17.56 -14.89 -6.35
N GLY A 160 17.18 -13.72 -5.87
CA GLY A 160 17.89 -12.47 -6.19
C GLY A 160 19.34 -12.48 -5.72
N ILE A 161 19.60 -12.89 -4.47
CA ILE A 161 20.96 -13.02 -3.94
C ILE A 161 21.74 -14.14 -4.63
N ARG A 162 21.10 -15.29 -4.89
CA ARG A 162 21.73 -16.38 -5.67
C ARG A 162 22.21 -15.87 -7.02
N THR A 163 21.37 -15.17 -7.76
CA THR A 163 21.72 -14.59 -9.06
C THR A 163 22.94 -13.64 -8.95
N ALA A 164 22.99 -12.81 -7.91
CA ALA A 164 24.11 -11.90 -7.69
C ALA A 164 25.41 -12.65 -7.39
N VAL A 165 25.38 -13.69 -6.55
CA VAL A 165 26.55 -14.50 -6.22
C VAL A 165 27.04 -15.29 -7.47
N GLU A 166 26.13 -15.91 -8.20
CA GLU A 166 26.44 -16.63 -9.45
C GLU A 166 27.08 -15.68 -10.49
N HIS A 167 26.54 -14.48 -10.63
CA HIS A 167 27.11 -13.46 -11.52
C HIS A 167 28.55 -13.11 -11.13
N LEU A 168 28.82 -12.81 -9.86
CA LEU A 168 30.16 -12.50 -9.40
C LEU A 168 31.13 -13.68 -9.59
N ALA A 169 30.69 -14.89 -9.28
CA ALA A 169 31.49 -16.09 -9.47
C ALA A 169 31.84 -16.35 -10.95
N ALA A 170 30.88 -16.11 -11.85
CA ALA A 170 31.11 -16.24 -13.30
C ALA A 170 32.14 -15.23 -13.83
N HIS A 171 32.28 -14.08 -13.16
CA HIS A 171 33.30 -13.08 -13.47
C HIS A 171 34.64 -13.33 -12.76
N GLY A 172 34.82 -14.51 -12.17
CA GLY A 172 36.08 -14.95 -11.58
C GLY A 172 36.27 -14.58 -10.10
N HIS A 173 35.31 -13.92 -9.48
CA HIS A 173 35.40 -13.62 -8.03
C HIS A 173 35.28 -14.91 -7.22
N ARG A 174 36.23 -15.12 -6.31
CA ARG A 174 36.28 -16.30 -5.42
C ARG A 174 36.11 -15.94 -3.94
N ARG A 175 36.24 -14.68 -3.61
CA ARG A 175 36.00 -14.13 -2.27
C ARG A 175 34.88 -13.10 -2.38
N ILE A 176 33.68 -13.53 -2.03
CA ILE A 176 32.46 -12.71 -2.13
C ILE A 176 31.98 -12.49 -0.69
N GLY A 177 31.81 -11.23 -0.30
CA GLY A 177 31.32 -10.87 1.01
C GLY A 177 29.82 -10.52 0.95
N PHE A 178 29.11 -10.79 2.05
CA PHE A 178 27.73 -10.38 2.29
C PHE A 178 27.69 -9.32 3.39
N LEU A 179 27.14 -8.16 3.07
CA LEU A 179 26.80 -7.13 4.04
C LEU A 179 25.29 -6.97 4.04
N GLY A 180 24.65 -7.34 5.12
CA GLY A 180 23.19 -7.36 5.26
C GLY A 180 22.68 -6.61 6.47
N ASP A 181 21.37 -6.45 6.53
CA ASP A 181 20.67 -5.90 7.67
C ASP A 181 20.48 -6.97 8.76
N ASP A 182 19.85 -6.61 9.88
CA ASP A 182 19.55 -7.50 10.99
C ASP A 182 18.77 -8.73 10.51
N ALA A 183 19.31 -9.92 10.79
CA ALA A 183 18.71 -11.20 10.41
C ALA A 183 17.40 -11.52 11.18
N SER A 184 17.00 -10.71 12.14
CA SER A 184 15.67 -10.80 12.74
C SER A 184 14.59 -10.37 11.76
N PHE A 185 14.90 -9.50 10.77
CA PHE A 185 13.98 -9.17 9.69
C PHE A 185 13.89 -10.33 8.68
N TRP A 186 12.67 -10.73 8.37
CA TRP A 186 12.41 -11.85 7.45
C TRP A 186 13.15 -11.72 6.11
N THR A 187 13.11 -10.55 5.48
CA THR A 187 13.77 -10.30 4.19
C THR A 187 15.29 -10.40 4.29
N ALA A 188 15.88 -9.91 5.38
CA ALA A 188 17.31 -10.00 5.64
C ALA A 188 17.76 -11.46 5.86
N ALA A 189 17.00 -12.21 6.64
CA ALA A 189 17.24 -13.65 6.86
C ALA A 189 17.22 -14.42 5.53
N ARG A 190 16.18 -14.21 4.70
CA ARG A 190 16.08 -14.88 3.39
C ARG A 190 17.23 -14.53 2.44
N ARG A 191 17.69 -13.28 2.45
CA ARG A 191 18.87 -12.87 1.67
C ARG A 191 20.15 -13.54 2.16
N LEU A 192 20.35 -13.63 3.46
CA LEU A 192 21.49 -14.33 4.06
C LEU A 192 21.48 -15.82 3.74
N ASP A 193 20.30 -16.46 3.83
CA ASP A 193 20.15 -17.89 3.47
C ASP A 193 20.45 -18.12 1.99
N GLY A 194 19.97 -17.23 1.10
CA GLY A 194 20.28 -17.26 -0.32
C GLY A 194 21.79 -17.12 -0.58
N PHE A 195 22.47 -16.23 0.14
CA PHE A 195 23.92 -16.08 0.03
C PHE A 195 24.67 -17.35 0.44
N ARG A 196 24.37 -17.90 1.61
CA ARG A 196 25.00 -19.14 2.10
C ARG A 196 24.78 -20.32 1.19
N THR A 197 23.54 -20.47 0.71
CA THR A 197 23.21 -21.56 -0.22
C THR A 197 23.97 -21.43 -1.54
N ALA A 198 24.06 -20.23 -2.10
CA ALA A 198 24.74 -19.99 -3.36
C ALA A 198 26.27 -20.15 -3.24
N THR A 199 26.88 -19.65 -2.18
CA THR A 199 28.33 -19.81 -1.93
C THR A 199 28.70 -21.27 -1.70
N ALA A 200 27.91 -22.01 -0.91
CA ALA A 200 28.11 -23.44 -0.69
C ALA A 200 28.01 -24.25 -1.98
N ALA A 201 27.02 -23.98 -2.83
CA ALA A 201 26.83 -24.65 -4.11
C ALA A 201 28.00 -24.43 -5.09
N LEU A 202 28.69 -23.29 -4.97
CA LEU A 202 29.85 -22.92 -5.80
C LEU A 202 31.20 -23.28 -5.16
N GLY A 203 31.21 -23.90 -3.98
CA GLY A 203 32.41 -24.20 -3.21
C GLY A 203 33.23 -22.96 -2.81
N LEU A 204 32.53 -21.84 -2.58
CA LEU A 204 33.10 -20.59 -2.11
C LEU A 204 33.05 -20.53 -0.58
N LEU A 205 33.94 -19.69 -0.01
CA LEU A 205 33.91 -19.45 1.44
C LEU A 205 32.75 -18.53 1.82
N ASP A 206 32.07 -18.82 2.93
CA ASP A 206 30.97 -18.05 3.49
C ASP A 206 31.36 -17.26 4.75
N ASP A 207 32.66 -17.16 5.03
CA ASP A 207 33.23 -16.50 6.21
C ASP A 207 33.22 -14.96 6.14
N LEU A 208 32.89 -14.41 4.99
CA LEU A 208 32.83 -12.97 4.73
C LEU A 208 31.40 -12.43 4.92
N VAL A 209 30.80 -12.67 6.08
CA VAL A 209 29.44 -12.23 6.40
C VAL A 209 29.48 -11.16 7.49
N ALA A 210 28.90 -9.99 7.20
CA ALA A 210 28.63 -8.96 8.19
C ALA A 210 27.14 -8.60 8.15
N VAL A 211 26.48 -8.64 9.29
CA VAL A 211 25.08 -8.23 9.42
C VAL A 211 24.98 -7.14 10.49
N ARG A 212 24.07 -6.22 10.28
CA ARG A 212 23.74 -5.22 11.29
C ARG A 212 23.20 -5.94 12.53
N ARG A 213 23.62 -5.49 13.71
CA ARG A 213 23.07 -5.98 14.97
C ARG A 213 21.90 -5.11 15.40
N PRO A 214 20.89 -5.67 16.06
CA PRO A 214 19.83 -4.86 16.65
C PRO A 214 20.45 -3.85 17.63
N GLY A 215 20.02 -2.60 17.56
CA GLY A 215 20.40 -1.53 18.46
C GLY A 215 19.64 -1.59 19.77
#